data_6882fa24dedc32302e6a4ad300780813
#
_entry.id   6882fa24dedc32302e6a4ad300780813
#
_cell.length_a   1.000
_cell.length_b   1.000
_cell.length_c   1.000
_cell.angle_alpha   90.00
_cell.angle_beta   90.00
_cell.angle_gamma   90.00
#
_symmetry.space_group_name_H-M   'P 1'
#
loop_
_entity.id
_entity.type
_entity.pdbx_description
1 polymer ?
#
loop_
_entity_poly.entity_id
_entity_poly.type
_entity_poly.pdbx_seq_one_letter_code
_entity_poly.pdbx_strand_id
1 'polypeptide(L)'
;YNKDWHSVHMMPEETAQAAVDLHAKTVVPCHNGKYPLSTHQWKDPYIRLVKAAHEKDLTLLTPMIGETLRIGDQNQYFGRWWELMN
;
A
#
# COMPACT_ATOMS: atom_id res chain seq x y z
N TYR A 1 -10.84 -3.31 -1.87
CA TYR A 1 -10.88 -4.68 -1.35
C TYR A 1 -12.13 -4.91 -0.51
N ASN A 2 -12.47 -6.17 -0.36
CA ASN A 2 -13.59 -6.61 0.46
C ASN A 2 -13.35 -8.10 0.74
N LYS A 3 -13.65 -8.57 1.94
CA LYS A 3 -13.46 -9.97 2.31
C LYS A 3 -14.25 -10.92 1.40
N ASP A 4 -15.37 -10.44 0.82
CA ASP A 4 -16.20 -11.23 -0.10
C ASP A 4 -15.55 -11.35 -1.48
N TRP A 5 -14.49 -10.57 -1.75
CA TRP A 5 -13.77 -10.57 -3.03
C TRP A 5 -12.37 -11.18 -2.89
N HIS A 6 -12.12 -11.98 -1.87
CA HIS A 6 -10.79 -12.50 -1.55
C HIS A 6 -10.13 -13.30 -2.68
N SER A 7 -10.92 -13.83 -3.61
CA SER A 7 -10.38 -14.59 -4.74
C SER A 7 -9.85 -13.71 -5.88
N VAL A 8 -10.14 -12.40 -5.87
CA VAL A 8 -9.71 -11.47 -6.93
C VAL A 8 -9.02 -10.22 -6.40
N HIS A 9 -9.19 -9.89 -5.11
CA HIS A 9 -8.57 -8.74 -4.48
C HIS A 9 -7.97 -9.10 -3.14
N MET A 10 -6.80 -8.52 -2.83
CA MET A 10 -6.11 -8.74 -1.56
C MET A 10 -6.52 -7.69 -0.54
N MET A 11 -6.68 -8.12 0.70
CA MET A 11 -6.68 -7.21 1.85
C MET A 11 -5.27 -6.62 2.01
N PRO A 12 -5.12 -5.41 2.61
CA PRO A 12 -3.79 -4.81 2.75
C PRO A 12 -2.78 -5.71 3.47
N GLU A 13 -3.22 -6.43 4.50
CA GLU A 13 -2.34 -7.36 5.23
C GLU A 13 -1.89 -8.53 4.35
N GLU A 14 -2.75 -8.98 3.45
CA GLU A 14 -2.41 -10.05 2.50
C GLU A 14 -1.40 -9.57 1.47
N THR A 15 -1.49 -8.31 1.02
CA THR A 15 -0.50 -7.70 0.14
C THR A 15 0.89 -7.68 0.80
N ALA A 16 0.96 -7.29 2.06
CA ALA A 16 2.22 -7.31 2.81
C ALA A 16 2.76 -8.73 2.95
N GLN A 17 1.90 -9.71 3.22
CA GLN A 17 2.33 -11.10 3.32
C GLN A 17 2.83 -11.64 1.98
N ALA A 18 2.15 -11.29 0.88
CA ALA A 18 2.58 -11.68 -0.46
C ALA A 18 3.99 -11.13 -0.77
N ALA A 19 4.28 -9.89 -0.37
CA ALA A 19 5.61 -9.32 -0.54
C ALA A 19 6.67 -10.10 0.23
N VAL A 20 6.37 -10.54 1.45
CA VAL A 20 7.28 -11.39 2.23
C VAL A 20 7.49 -12.73 1.51
N ASP A 21 6.42 -13.35 1.04
CA ASP A 21 6.48 -14.65 0.37
C ASP A 21 7.31 -14.58 -0.93
N LEU A 22 7.29 -13.45 -1.61
CA LEU A 22 8.06 -13.22 -2.84
C LEU A 22 9.48 -12.73 -2.58
N HIS A 23 9.86 -12.54 -1.32
CA HIS A 23 11.14 -11.96 -0.92
C HIS A 23 11.35 -10.57 -1.53
N ALA A 24 10.28 -9.79 -1.64
CA ALA A 24 10.36 -8.43 -2.18
C ALA A 24 11.11 -7.51 -1.22
N LYS A 25 11.92 -6.61 -1.78
CA LYS A 25 12.64 -5.60 -1.00
C LYS A 25 11.80 -4.36 -0.77
N THR A 26 10.97 -4.00 -1.74
CA THR A 26 10.13 -2.81 -1.73
C THR A 26 8.74 -3.16 -2.24
N VAL A 27 7.75 -2.44 -1.75
CA VAL A 27 6.34 -2.63 -2.13
C VAL A 27 5.76 -1.30 -2.56
N VAL A 28 5.12 -1.27 -3.73
CA VAL A 28 4.35 -0.13 -4.20
C VAL A 28 2.91 -0.62 -4.38
N PRO A 29 1.97 -0.19 -3.54
CA PRO A 29 0.58 -0.64 -3.69
C PRO A 29 -0.08 0.00 -4.91
N CYS A 30 -1.03 -0.71 -5.50
CA CYS A 30 -1.84 -0.20 -6.60
C CYS A 30 -3.32 -0.47 -6.34
N HIS A 31 -4.18 0.07 -7.19
CA HIS A 31 -5.64 -0.01 -7.05
C HIS A 31 -6.13 0.63 -5.74
N ASN A 32 -5.53 1.78 -5.39
CA ASN A 32 -5.85 2.49 -4.17
C ASN A 32 -5.61 3.99 -4.34
N GLY A 33 -6.00 4.77 -3.35
CA GLY A 33 -5.59 6.16 -3.20
C GLY A 33 -6.39 7.20 -3.97
N LYS A 34 -7.33 6.79 -4.82
CA LYS A 34 -8.16 7.74 -5.56
C LYS A 34 -9.57 7.78 -4.98
N TYR A 35 -10.26 6.66 -4.99
CA TYR A 35 -11.60 6.53 -4.39
C TYR A 35 -11.85 5.05 -4.11
N PRO A 36 -12.73 4.75 -3.13
CA PRO A 36 -13.07 3.35 -2.86
C PRO A 36 -14.10 2.85 -3.88
N LEU A 37 -13.87 1.66 -4.42
CA LEU A 37 -14.84 0.92 -5.22
C LEU A 37 -15.50 -0.17 -4.39
N SER A 38 -15.21 -0.21 -3.09
CA SER A 38 -15.67 -1.21 -2.16
C SER A 38 -16.30 -0.54 -0.93
N THR A 39 -16.42 -1.25 0.18
CA THR A 39 -17.05 -0.77 1.41
C THR A 39 -16.10 -0.07 2.36
N HIS A 40 -14.80 -0.03 2.07
CA HIS A 40 -13.82 0.64 2.93
C HIS A 40 -13.67 2.12 2.56
N GLN A 41 -13.11 2.91 3.50
CA GLN A 41 -12.75 4.30 3.23
C GLN A 41 -11.51 4.34 2.33
N TRP A 42 -11.36 5.41 1.55
CA TRP A 42 -10.26 5.50 0.58
C TRP A 42 -8.87 5.50 1.22
N LYS A 43 -8.75 5.98 2.48
CA LYS A 43 -7.48 5.99 3.20
C LYS A 43 -7.14 4.64 3.86
N ASP A 44 -8.12 3.77 4.02
CA ASP A 44 -7.97 2.53 4.77
C ASP A 44 -6.85 1.63 4.23
N PRO A 45 -6.68 1.46 2.91
CA PRO A 45 -5.57 0.65 2.39
C PRO A 45 -4.21 1.16 2.85
N TYR A 46 -3.99 2.48 2.86
CA TYR A 46 -2.72 3.06 3.29
C TYR A 46 -2.48 2.81 4.78
N ILE A 47 -3.48 3.08 5.61
CA ILE A 47 -3.37 2.94 7.07
C ILE A 47 -3.01 1.49 7.42
N ARG A 48 -3.73 0.55 6.87
CA ARG A 48 -3.55 -0.88 7.16
C ARG A 48 -2.24 -1.41 6.58
N LEU A 49 -1.88 -0.98 5.36
CA LEU A 49 -0.66 -1.45 4.71
C LEU A 49 0.60 -0.91 5.41
N VAL A 50 0.59 0.36 5.84
CA VAL A 50 1.70 0.94 6.59
C VAL A 50 1.94 0.13 7.87
N LYS A 51 0.89 -0.19 8.60
CA LYS A 51 0.98 -1.00 9.82
C LYS A 51 1.54 -2.39 9.53
N ALA A 52 1.01 -3.06 8.52
CA ALA A 52 1.44 -4.41 8.15
C ALA A 52 2.89 -4.42 7.66
N ALA A 53 3.29 -3.43 6.86
CA ALA A 53 4.66 -3.31 6.36
C ALA A 53 5.64 -3.08 7.51
N HIS A 54 5.27 -2.26 8.48
CA HIS A 54 6.11 -2.01 9.66
C HIS A 54 6.30 -3.31 10.47
N GLU A 55 5.22 -4.07 10.69
CA GLU A 55 5.28 -5.33 11.43
C GLU A 55 6.14 -6.39 10.73
N LYS A 56 6.22 -6.35 9.40
CA LYS A 56 6.96 -7.32 8.59
C LYS A 56 8.32 -6.78 8.11
N ASP A 57 8.70 -5.59 8.55
CA ASP A 57 9.97 -4.94 8.18
C ASP A 57 10.11 -4.76 6.66
N LEU A 58 9.03 -4.38 5.99
CA LEU A 58 9.01 -4.12 4.56
C LEU A 58 9.20 -2.64 4.27
N THR A 59 9.92 -2.32 3.18
CA THR A 59 10.00 -0.96 2.67
C THR A 59 8.78 -0.69 1.78
N LEU A 60 7.97 0.27 2.20
CA LEU A 60 6.74 0.65 1.51
C LEU A 60 6.92 2.01 0.85
N LEU A 61 6.64 2.10 -0.44
CA LEU A 61 6.70 3.37 -1.18
C LEU A 61 5.28 3.77 -1.57
N THR A 62 4.89 4.97 -1.17
CA THR A 62 3.52 5.46 -1.34
C THR A 62 3.53 6.84 -2.01
N PRO A 63 3.90 6.92 -3.30
CA PRO A 63 3.89 8.20 -3.98
C PRO A 63 2.47 8.77 -4.10
N MET A 64 2.36 10.09 -3.96
CA MET A 64 1.13 10.80 -4.28
C MET A 64 0.92 10.74 -5.80
N ILE A 65 -0.33 10.82 -6.25
CA ILE A 65 -0.64 10.84 -7.68
C ILE A 65 0.16 11.96 -8.36
N GLY A 66 0.94 11.59 -9.38
CA GLY A 66 1.83 12.53 -10.10
C GLY A 66 3.25 12.60 -9.56
N GLU A 67 3.52 12.03 -8.40
CA GLU A 67 4.85 12.00 -7.81
C GLU A 67 5.70 10.92 -8.48
N THR A 68 6.98 11.24 -8.75
CA THR A 68 7.88 10.31 -9.43
C THR A 68 8.46 9.29 -8.46
N LEU A 69 8.40 8.01 -8.86
CA LEU A 69 9.05 6.91 -8.15
C LEU A 69 10.15 6.34 -9.05
N ARG A 70 11.35 6.13 -8.48
CA ARG A 70 12.49 5.59 -9.24
C ARG A 70 12.76 4.16 -8.80
N ILE A 71 12.66 3.22 -9.73
CA ILE A 71 12.93 1.82 -9.43
C ILE A 71 14.41 1.64 -9.09
N GLY A 72 14.69 0.98 -7.97
CA GLY A 72 16.06 0.72 -7.53
C GLY A 72 16.72 1.83 -6.72
N ASP A 73 16.07 2.99 -6.56
CA ASP A 73 16.59 4.08 -5.74
C ASP A 73 16.20 3.86 -4.28
N GLN A 74 17.18 3.61 -3.43
CA GLN A 74 16.96 3.34 -2.01
C GLN A 74 16.92 4.61 -1.16
N ASN A 75 17.22 5.77 -1.73
CA ASN A 75 17.28 7.03 -1.01
C ASN A 75 16.03 7.89 -1.16
N GLN A 76 15.03 7.41 -1.87
CA GLN A 76 13.77 8.12 -2.04
C GLN A 76 12.85 7.92 -0.83
N TYR A 77 12.07 8.95 -0.55
CA TYR A 77 11.13 8.94 0.56
C TYR A 77 9.79 9.51 0.10
N PHE A 78 8.71 8.87 0.52
CA PHE A 78 7.35 9.35 0.27
C PHE A 78 6.64 9.55 1.60
N GLY A 79 6.03 10.73 1.80
CA GLY A 79 5.31 11.04 3.01
C GLY A 79 3.96 10.30 3.09
N ARG A 80 3.33 10.41 4.23
CA ARG A 80 1.98 9.90 4.46
C ARG A 80 0.97 10.97 4.08
N TRP A 81 0.93 11.32 2.79
CA TRP A 81 0.16 12.44 2.28
C TRP A 81 -1.35 12.30 2.53
N TRP A 82 -1.84 11.07 2.64
CA TRP A 82 -3.26 10.82 2.91
C TRP A 82 -3.69 11.30 4.29
N GLU A 83 -2.78 11.46 5.24
CA GLU A 83 -3.08 11.95 6.58
C GLU A 83 -3.48 13.43 6.58
N LEU A 84 -3.08 14.18 5.54
CA LEU A 84 -3.36 15.60 5.40
C LEU A 84 -4.68 15.87 4.68
N MET A 85 -5.37 14.84 4.23
CA MET A 85 -6.60 14.95 3.44
C MET A 85 -7.80 14.41 4.20
N ASN A 86 -8.98 14.96 3.85
CA ASN A 86 -10.24 14.53 4.46
C ASN A 86 -10.81 13.26 3.80
#